data_688de259b4585afa39fe79530e54913b
#
_entry.id   688de259b4585afa39fe79530e54913b
#
_cell.length_a   1.000
_cell.length_b   1.000
_cell.length_c   1.000
_cell.angle_alpha   90.00
_cell.angle_beta   90.00
_cell.angle_gamma   90.00
#
_symmetry.space_group_name_H-M   'P 1'
#
loop_
_entity.id
_entity.type
_entity.pdbx_description
1 polymer ?
#
loop_
_entity_poly.entity_id
_entity_poly.type
_entity_poly.pdbx_seq_one_letter_code
_entity_poly.pdbx_strand_id
1 'polypeptide(L)'
;DVYKRQAAEVDVLLFLANNSQFDLAVDIVRVRKMQKSHVSLAVNKLCEKGYIQKETDAADRKKVHLKLEESASEIIRFGQDCQRAFGESLFSGISREDREEFLRLCELIRRNVTEK
;
A
#
# COMPACT_ATOMS: atom_id res chain seq x y z
N ASP A 1 5.04 5.12 -19.38
CA ASP A 1 4.46 6.38 -18.92
C ASP A 1 5.03 6.75 -17.55
N VAL A 2 5.58 7.96 -17.46
CA VAL A 2 6.23 8.46 -16.23
C VAL A 2 5.22 8.56 -15.09
N TYR A 3 4.01 9.04 -15.36
CA TYR A 3 2.99 9.19 -14.32
C TYR A 3 2.57 7.86 -13.73
N LYS A 4 2.42 6.83 -14.55
CA LYS A 4 2.06 5.50 -14.06
C LYS A 4 3.16 4.91 -13.21
N ARG A 5 4.42 5.15 -13.58
CA ARG A 5 5.57 4.69 -12.81
C ARG A 5 5.64 5.36 -11.46
N GLN A 6 5.45 6.68 -11.43
CA GLN A 6 5.46 7.44 -10.18
C GLN A 6 4.28 7.07 -9.29
N ALA A 7 3.11 6.86 -9.88
CA ALA A 7 1.94 6.41 -9.12
C ALA A 7 2.19 5.05 -8.48
N ALA A 8 2.85 4.13 -9.20
CA ALA A 8 3.19 2.82 -8.66
C ALA A 8 4.16 2.93 -7.48
N GLU A 9 5.13 3.85 -7.56
CA GLU A 9 6.06 4.08 -6.45
C GLU A 9 5.34 4.57 -5.20
N VAL A 10 4.43 5.53 -5.36
CA VAL A 10 3.64 6.03 -4.23
C VAL A 10 2.76 4.94 -3.66
N ASP A 11 2.14 4.12 -4.50
CA ASP A 11 1.30 3.01 -4.06
C ASP A 11 2.10 2.02 -3.21
N VAL A 12 3.34 1.71 -3.61
CA VAL A 12 4.20 0.81 -2.84
C VAL A 12 4.53 1.42 -1.48
N LEU A 13 4.91 2.70 -1.44
CA LEU A 13 5.23 3.38 -0.19
C LEU A 13 4.04 3.39 0.76
N LEU A 14 2.86 3.74 0.26
CA LEU A 14 1.65 3.81 1.08
C LEU A 14 1.22 2.42 1.55
N PHE A 15 1.36 1.40 0.70
CA PHE A 15 1.05 0.04 1.10
C PHE A 15 1.93 -0.40 2.27
N LEU A 16 3.23 -0.16 2.18
CA LEU A 16 4.16 -0.53 3.24
C LEU A 16 3.88 0.23 4.52
N ALA A 17 3.54 1.51 4.43
CA ALA A 17 3.25 2.34 5.59
C ALA A 17 1.94 1.94 6.26
N ASN A 18 0.92 1.62 5.47
CA ASN A 18 -0.43 1.34 5.98
C ASN A 18 -0.63 -0.12 6.38
N ASN A 19 0.26 -1.02 5.98
CA ASN A 19 0.12 -2.46 6.19
C ASN A 19 1.43 -3.04 6.72
N SER A 20 1.80 -2.66 7.94
CA SER A 20 3.09 -3.03 8.53
C SER A 20 3.31 -4.54 8.64
N GLN A 21 2.24 -5.34 8.62
CA GLN A 21 2.34 -6.79 8.65
C GLN A 21 2.77 -7.41 7.32
N PHE A 22 2.72 -6.64 6.23
CA PHE A 22 3.10 -7.12 4.89
C PHE A 22 4.26 -6.28 4.37
N ASP A 23 5.47 -6.82 4.41
CA ASP A 23 6.66 -6.09 3.96
C ASP A 23 7.43 -6.78 2.83
N LEU A 24 6.82 -7.79 2.20
CA LEU A 24 7.44 -8.48 1.06
C LEU A 24 6.86 -7.97 -0.25
N ALA A 25 7.68 -7.94 -1.30
CA ALA A 25 7.22 -7.53 -2.63
C ALA A 25 6.06 -8.41 -3.12
N VAL A 26 6.08 -9.71 -2.80
CA VAL A 26 5.01 -10.63 -3.18
C VAL A 26 3.68 -10.26 -2.52
N ASP A 27 3.73 -9.67 -1.33
CA ASP A 27 2.52 -9.23 -0.63
C ASP A 27 1.85 -8.08 -1.40
N ILE A 28 2.66 -7.17 -1.93
CA ILE A 28 2.14 -6.04 -2.72
C ILE A 28 1.45 -6.56 -3.98
N VAL A 29 2.09 -7.50 -4.67
CA VAL A 29 1.51 -8.12 -5.87
C VAL A 29 0.16 -8.76 -5.54
N ARG A 30 0.13 -9.53 -4.47
CA ARG A 30 -1.06 -10.31 -4.09
C ARG A 30 -2.20 -9.42 -3.58
N VAL A 31 -1.89 -8.52 -2.67
CA VAL A 31 -2.92 -7.73 -1.99
C VAL A 31 -3.41 -6.58 -2.87
N ARG A 32 -2.49 -5.88 -3.55
CA ARG A 32 -2.84 -4.74 -4.40
C ARG A 32 -3.19 -5.14 -5.82
N LYS A 33 -3.04 -6.42 -6.16
CA LYS A 33 -3.32 -6.92 -7.51
C LYS A 33 -2.49 -6.22 -8.59
N MET A 34 -1.27 -5.85 -8.25
CA MET A 34 -0.33 -5.22 -9.19
C MET A 34 0.47 -6.29 -9.92
N GLN A 35 0.91 -5.97 -11.13
CA GLN A 35 1.78 -6.87 -11.88
C GLN A 35 3.15 -6.96 -11.23
N LYS A 36 3.71 -8.17 -11.20
CA LYS A 36 5.01 -8.44 -10.58
C LYS A 36 6.11 -7.54 -11.14
N SER A 37 6.13 -7.36 -12.46
CA SER A 37 7.13 -6.52 -13.11
C SER A 37 7.03 -5.05 -12.68
N HIS A 38 5.81 -4.56 -12.51
CA HIS A 38 5.59 -3.17 -12.07
C HIS A 38 6.03 -2.97 -10.62
N VAL A 39 5.75 -3.95 -9.76
CA VAL A 39 6.19 -3.90 -8.35
C VAL A 39 7.70 -3.92 -8.27
N SER A 40 8.35 -4.83 -9.01
CA SER A 40 9.81 -4.93 -9.02
C SER A 40 10.48 -3.64 -9.48
N LEU A 41 9.94 -3.03 -10.54
CA LEU A 41 10.48 -1.77 -11.05
C LEU A 41 10.31 -0.65 -10.04
N ALA A 42 9.13 -0.53 -9.43
CA ALA A 42 8.85 0.49 -8.42
C ALA A 42 9.76 0.32 -7.20
N VAL A 43 9.91 -0.92 -6.71
CA VAL A 43 10.78 -1.22 -5.56
C VAL A 43 12.22 -0.81 -5.86
N ASN A 44 12.73 -1.17 -7.03
CA ASN A 44 14.10 -0.82 -7.41
C ASN A 44 14.30 0.69 -7.47
N LYS A 45 13.34 1.41 -8.04
CA LYS A 45 13.41 2.88 -8.10
C LYS A 45 13.37 3.51 -6.72
N LEU A 46 12.55 2.98 -5.83
CA LEU A 46 12.47 3.50 -4.46
C LEU A 46 13.75 3.23 -3.70
N CYS A 47 14.41 2.09 -3.94
CA CYS A 47 15.72 1.80 -3.36
C CYS A 47 16.77 2.77 -3.87
N GLU A 48 16.77 3.05 -5.17
CA GLU A 48 17.71 4.01 -5.78
C GLU A 48 17.54 5.41 -5.18
N LYS A 49 16.29 5.81 -4.91
CA LYS A 49 15.99 7.11 -4.33
C LYS A 49 16.25 7.17 -2.81
N GLY A 50 16.53 6.03 -2.20
CA GLY A 50 16.81 5.97 -0.77
C GLY A 50 15.56 6.00 0.10
N TYR A 51 14.38 5.69 -0.43
CA TYR A 51 13.13 5.71 0.32
C TYR A 51 12.83 4.38 0.99
N ILE A 52 13.34 3.29 0.46
CA ILE A 52 13.21 1.97 1.07
C ILE A 52 14.55 1.24 1.02
N GLN A 53 14.68 0.23 1.87
CA GLN A 53 15.86 -0.62 1.93
C GLN A 53 15.42 -2.07 1.90
N LYS A 54 16.17 -2.90 1.17
CA LYS A 54 15.94 -4.34 1.12
C LYS A 54 16.73 -5.00 2.23
N GLU A 55 16.06 -5.92 2.96
CA GLU A 55 16.70 -6.68 4.03
C GLU A 55 16.34 -8.15 3.86
N THR A 56 17.34 -8.99 3.63
CA THR A 56 17.13 -10.42 3.47
C THR A 56 16.72 -11.05 4.79
N ASP A 57 15.70 -11.93 4.75
CA ASP A 57 15.24 -12.64 5.96
C ASP A 57 16.35 -13.54 6.50
N ALA A 58 16.51 -13.55 7.83
CA ALA A 58 17.56 -14.32 8.48
C ALA A 58 17.34 -15.84 8.34
N ALA A 59 16.08 -16.26 8.33
CA ALA A 59 15.72 -17.68 8.27
C ALA A 59 15.50 -18.20 6.86
N ASP A 60 15.02 -17.34 5.96
CA ASP A 60 14.69 -17.71 4.59
C ASP A 60 15.24 -16.67 3.61
N ARG A 61 16.34 -17.01 2.96
CA ARG A 61 17.03 -16.10 2.03
C ARG A 61 16.21 -15.73 0.79
N LYS A 62 15.15 -16.46 0.51
CA LYS A 62 14.24 -16.15 -0.60
C LYS A 62 13.32 -14.99 -0.28
N LYS A 63 13.17 -14.69 1.00
CA LYS A 63 12.32 -13.59 1.45
C LYS A 63 13.16 -12.33 1.63
N VAL A 64 12.74 -11.26 0.99
CA VAL A 64 13.39 -9.96 1.09
C VAL A 64 12.37 -8.98 1.65
N HIS A 65 12.64 -8.47 2.84
CA HIS A 65 11.79 -7.50 3.49
C HIS A 65 12.08 -6.11 2.96
N LEU A 66 11.03 -5.31 2.80
CA LEU A 66 11.14 -3.93 2.34
C LEU A 66 10.93 -3.02 3.54
N LYS A 67 11.97 -2.27 3.90
CA LYS A 67 11.96 -1.38 5.05
C LYS A 67 11.86 0.06 4.60
N LEU A 68 10.92 0.81 5.17
CA LEU A 68 10.79 2.23 4.87
C LEU A 68 11.91 3.01 5.53
N GLU A 69 12.50 3.93 4.77
CA GLU A 69 13.51 4.85 5.29
C GLU A 69 12.83 6.14 5.75
N GLU A 70 13.46 6.84 6.68
CA GLU A 70 12.92 8.09 7.17
C GLU A 70 12.79 9.15 6.08
N SER A 71 13.64 9.09 5.07
CA SER A 71 13.57 10.00 3.92
C SER A 71 12.24 9.95 3.18
N ALA A 72 11.47 8.86 3.32
CA ALA A 72 10.16 8.72 2.68
C ALA A 72 9.03 9.32 3.53
N SER A 73 9.29 9.76 4.75
CA SER A 73 8.26 10.19 5.71
C SER A 73 7.34 11.27 5.17
N GLU A 74 7.91 12.29 4.52
CA GLU A 74 7.10 13.41 4.01
C GLU A 74 6.18 12.97 2.89
N ILE A 75 6.68 12.15 1.97
CA ILE A 75 5.89 11.64 0.85
C ILE A 75 4.76 10.77 1.38
N ILE A 76 5.07 9.91 2.34
CA ILE A 76 4.07 9.02 2.95
C ILE A 76 2.99 9.84 3.65
N ARG A 77 3.40 10.83 4.44
CA ARG A 77 2.45 11.70 5.15
C ARG A 77 1.54 12.43 4.18
N PHE A 78 2.11 12.99 3.12
CA PHE A 78 1.33 13.68 2.11
C PHE A 78 0.31 12.73 1.47
N GLY A 79 0.75 11.53 1.09
CA GLY A 79 -0.14 10.52 0.51
C GLY A 79 -1.25 10.09 1.45
N GLN A 80 -0.91 9.89 2.73
CA GLN A 80 -1.92 9.52 3.75
C GLN A 80 -2.92 10.65 3.97
N ASP A 81 -2.47 11.90 3.95
CA ASP A 81 -3.36 13.05 4.08
C ASP A 81 -4.32 13.13 2.88
N CYS A 82 -3.82 12.86 1.68
CA CYS A 82 -4.66 12.81 0.48
C CYS A 82 -5.70 11.70 0.58
N GLN A 83 -5.30 10.53 1.07
CA GLN A 83 -6.24 9.41 1.28
C GLN A 83 -7.32 9.76 2.28
N ARG A 84 -6.94 10.42 3.36
CA ARG A 84 -7.89 10.85 4.39
C ARG A 84 -8.87 11.89 3.85
N ALA A 85 -8.36 12.89 3.13
CA ALA A 85 -9.20 13.93 2.54
C ALA A 85 -10.18 13.36 1.52
N PHE A 86 -9.71 12.40 0.72
CA PHE A 86 -10.56 11.71 -0.25
C PHE A 86 -11.67 10.93 0.46
N GLY A 87 -11.31 10.20 1.52
CA GLY A 87 -12.29 9.46 2.32
C GLY A 87 -13.34 10.37 2.95
N GLU A 88 -12.91 11.50 3.49
CA GLU A 88 -13.83 12.47 4.08
C GLU A 88 -14.77 13.04 3.03
N SER A 89 -14.25 13.32 1.82
CA SER A 89 -15.06 13.80 0.71
C SER A 89 -16.11 12.78 0.28
N LEU A 90 -15.72 11.51 0.21
CA LEU A 90 -16.65 10.44 -0.17
C LEU A 90 -17.81 10.31 0.80
N PHE A 91 -17.55 10.51 2.08
CA PHE A 91 -18.56 10.34 3.11
C PHE A 91 -19.19 11.65 3.56
N SER A 92 -18.96 12.72 2.81
CA SER A 92 -19.55 14.03 3.13
C SER A 92 -21.08 13.94 3.11
N GLY A 93 -21.71 14.41 4.17
CA GLY A 93 -23.18 14.37 4.28
C GLY A 93 -23.75 13.02 4.70
N ILE A 94 -22.90 12.03 4.91
CA ILE A 94 -23.33 10.69 5.34
C ILE A 94 -23.11 10.59 6.84
N SER A 95 -24.13 10.13 7.59
CA SER A 95 -24.03 10.01 9.03
C SER A 95 -22.99 8.96 9.42
N ARG A 96 -22.48 9.07 10.64
CA ARG A 96 -21.54 8.10 11.18
C ARG A 96 -22.14 6.69 11.17
N GLU A 97 -23.42 6.59 11.54
CA GLU A 97 -24.12 5.30 11.57
C GLU A 97 -24.20 4.66 10.19
N ASP A 98 -24.56 5.47 9.18
CA ASP A 98 -24.65 4.98 7.80
C ASP A 98 -23.28 4.60 7.27
N ARG A 99 -22.24 5.36 7.61
CA ARG A 99 -20.88 5.04 7.22
C ARG A 99 -20.43 3.70 7.80
N GLU A 100 -20.69 3.49 9.09
CA GLU A 100 -20.33 2.23 9.75
C GLU A 100 -21.07 1.05 9.13
N GLU A 101 -22.36 1.23 8.81
CA GLU A 101 -23.16 0.20 8.14
C GLU A 101 -22.60 -0.13 6.77
N PHE A 102 -22.23 0.88 5.99
CA PHE A 102 -21.61 0.68 4.67
C PHE A 102 -20.32 -0.14 4.78
N LEU A 103 -19.45 0.23 5.72
CA LEU A 103 -18.18 -0.47 5.91
C LEU A 103 -18.41 -1.91 6.38
N ARG A 104 -19.43 -2.14 7.22
CA ARG A 104 -19.81 -3.48 7.67
C ARG A 104 -20.23 -4.36 6.48
N LEU A 105 -21.05 -3.80 5.60
CA LEU A 105 -21.50 -4.53 4.41
C LEU A 105 -20.35 -4.81 3.45
N CYS A 106 -19.45 -3.86 3.28
CA CYS A 106 -18.25 -4.06 2.45
C CYS A 106 -17.42 -5.22 2.98
N GLU A 107 -17.27 -5.34 4.31
CA GLU A 107 -16.51 -6.42 4.92
C GLU A 107 -17.17 -7.78 4.67
N LEU A 108 -18.49 -7.84 4.75
CA LEU A 108 -19.21 -9.09 4.43
C LEU A 108 -19.00 -9.50 2.98
N ILE A 109 -19.08 -8.54 2.07
CA ILE A 109 -18.85 -8.79 0.64
C ILE A 109 -17.42 -9.27 0.42
N ARG A 110 -16.46 -8.62 1.06
CA ARG A 110 -15.05 -9.00 0.97
C ARG A 110 -14.84 -10.46 1.38
N ARG A 111 -15.45 -10.87 2.47
CA ARG A 111 -15.37 -12.25 2.95
C ARG A 111 -15.91 -13.24 1.90
N ASN A 112 -17.05 -12.92 1.29
CA ASN A 112 -17.63 -13.78 0.27
C ASN A 112 -16.72 -13.93 -0.93
N VAL A 113 -15.98 -12.90 -1.30
CA VAL A 113 -15.06 -12.93 -2.43
C VAL A 113 -13.78 -13.70 -2.10
N THR A 114 -13.25 -13.50 -0.90
CA THR A 114 -11.93 -14.05 -0.53
C THR A 114 -11.99 -15.49 -0.02
N GLU A 115 -13.13 -15.94 0.51
CA GLU A 115 -13.29 -17.28 1.07
C GLU A 115 -13.74 -18.34 0.06
N LYS A 116 -13.89 -17.97 -1.20
CA LYS A 116 -14.25 -18.92 -2.24
C LYS A 116 -13.06 -19.62 -2.87
#